data_5b8448975b54ab098d78e6d8c19f89f6
#
_entry.id   5b8448975b54ab098d78e6d8c19f89f6
#
_cell.length_a   1.000
_cell.length_b   1.000
_cell.length_c   1.000
_cell.angle_alpha   90.00
_cell.angle_beta   90.00
_cell.angle_gamma   90.00
#
_symmetry.space_group_name_H-M   'P 1'
#
loop_
_entity.id
_entity.type
_entity.pdbx_description
1 polymer ?
#
loop_
_entity_poly.entity_id
_entity_poly.type
_entity_poly.pdbx_seq_one_letter_code
_entity_poly.pdbx_strand_id
1 'polypeptide(L)'
;MRAQSVAAALRQAVSAGEYSPGEKLNEVIVAEKMGISRNTLREGFAGLAAEGIIDRIPHRGVFITSPTAADVLSLFRARAVIEPGAVLWGTELDVDALDRIVSTAEAAETADVESVDSVDSAAAIALANQEFHRALVGAAGSALLDEEMDRLLARMRLVFLAVERVRPNLHGDFVAVNRQIVTMLRDGDRDAAAAMLRASLVETGETLAAIVHGTQ
;
A
#
# COMPACT_ATOMS: atom_id res chain seq x y z
N MET A 1 -25.60 4.07 -2.15
CA MET A 1 -24.19 3.75 -2.53
C MET A 1 -24.21 2.43 -3.29
N ARG A 2 -23.45 2.30 -4.39
CA ARG A 2 -23.35 1.04 -5.16
C ARG A 2 -22.29 0.13 -4.53
N ALA A 3 -22.36 -1.19 -4.78
CA ALA A 3 -21.41 -2.15 -4.22
C ALA A 3 -19.93 -1.81 -4.51
N GLN A 4 -19.62 -1.33 -5.71
CA GLN A 4 -18.28 -0.84 -6.07
C GLN A 4 -17.82 0.35 -5.22
N SER A 5 -18.74 1.29 -4.90
CA SER A 5 -18.44 2.43 -4.02
C SER A 5 -18.19 1.97 -2.57
N VAL A 6 -18.84 0.88 -2.13
CA VAL A 6 -18.61 0.28 -0.81
C VAL A 6 -17.23 -0.37 -0.74
N ALA A 7 -16.86 -1.15 -1.75
CA ALA A 7 -15.53 -1.78 -1.82
C ALA A 7 -14.42 -0.71 -1.85
N ALA A 8 -14.59 0.35 -2.64
CA ALA A 8 -13.64 1.46 -2.70
C ALA A 8 -13.48 2.18 -1.34
N ALA A 9 -14.59 2.48 -0.65
CA ALA A 9 -14.55 3.13 0.65
C ALA A 9 -13.89 2.26 1.72
N LEU A 10 -14.18 0.96 1.75
CA LEU A 10 -13.54 0.03 2.68
C LEU A 10 -12.06 -0.18 2.35
N ARG A 11 -11.69 -0.23 1.07
CA ARG A 11 -10.27 -0.28 0.66
C ARG A 11 -9.52 0.95 1.14
N GLN A 12 -10.11 2.12 1.00
CA GLN A 12 -9.55 3.36 1.53
C GLN A 12 -9.37 3.32 3.06
N ALA A 13 -10.36 2.84 3.80
CA ALA A 13 -10.29 2.69 5.25
C ALA A 13 -9.19 1.72 5.69
N VAL A 14 -9.01 0.59 4.95
CA VAL A 14 -7.89 -0.32 5.16
C VAL A 14 -6.55 0.36 4.86
N SER A 15 -6.44 1.09 3.76
CA SER A 15 -5.22 1.84 3.40
C SER A 15 -4.88 2.92 4.42
N ALA A 16 -5.89 3.55 5.03
CA ALA A 16 -5.72 4.51 6.12
C ALA A 16 -5.35 3.85 7.47
N GLY A 17 -5.37 2.51 7.56
CA GLY A 17 -5.06 1.79 8.80
C GLY A 17 -6.22 1.75 9.82
N GLU A 18 -7.45 2.04 9.40
CA GLU A 18 -8.63 1.97 10.29
C GLU A 18 -8.96 0.53 10.72
N TYR A 19 -8.42 -0.47 10.02
CA TYR A 19 -8.61 -1.89 10.29
C TYR A 19 -7.28 -2.61 10.38
N SER A 20 -7.23 -3.60 11.27
CA SER A 20 -6.02 -4.42 11.50
C SER A 20 -6.11 -5.79 10.81
N PRO A 21 -5.00 -6.37 10.32
CA PRO A 21 -4.96 -7.74 9.85
C PRO A 21 -5.55 -8.72 10.86
N GLY A 22 -6.44 -9.61 10.40
CA GLY A 22 -7.16 -10.57 11.24
C GLY A 22 -8.35 -9.99 12.01
N GLU A 23 -8.63 -8.70 11.92
CA GLU A 23 -9.77 -8.08 12.58
C GLU A 23 -11.10 -8.59 12.01
N LYS A 24 -12.03 -8.93 12.90
CA LYS A 24 -13.37 -9.37 12.50
C LYS A 24 -14.25 -8.17 12.17
N LEU A 25 -14.78 -8.13 10.96
CA LEU A 25 -15.73 -7.10 10.54
C LEU A 25 -17.14 -7.46 11.01
N ASN A 26 -17.73 -6.58 11.83
CA ASN A 26 -19.14 -6.71 12.21
C ASN A 26 -20.01 -6.08 11.12
N GLU A 27 -20.71 -6.91 10.33
CA GLU A 27 -21.54 -6.46 9.21
C GLU A 27 -22.61 -5.42 9.63
N VAL A 28 -23.13 -5.49 10.85
CA VAL A 28 -24.14 -4.54 11.34
C VAL A 28 -23.50 -3.18 11.55
N ILE A 29 -22.41 -3.15 12.32
CA ILE A 29 -21.70 -1.90 12.66
C ILE A 29 -21.15 -1.24 11.39
N VAL A 30 -20.54 -2.01 10.49
CA VAL A 30 -19.98 -1.45 9.24
C VAL A 30 -21.10 -0.90 8.35
N ALA A 31 -22.22 -1.61 8.21
CA ALA A 31 -23.36 -1.14 7.41
C ALA A 31 -23.97 0.15 7.98
N GLU A 32 -24.12 0.22 9.31
CA GLU A 32 -24.59 1.43 10.01
C GLU A 32 -23.62 2.60 9.82
N LYS A 33 -22.31 2.41 10.05
CA LYS A 33 -21.27 3.43 9.85
C LYS A 33 -21.30 4.00 8.43
N MET A 34 -21.56 3.15 7.44
CA MET A 34 -21.60 3.54 6.02
C MET A 34 -22.98 4.02 5.54
N GLY A 35 -24.02 3.91 6.36
CA GLY A 35 -25.40 4.30 5.98
C GLY A 35 -25.98 3.45 4.84
N ILE A 36 -25.67 2.16 4.78
CA ILE A 36 -26.08 1.23 3.71
C ILE A 36 -26.79 -0.01 4.24
N SER A 37 -27.48 -0.73 3.34
CA SER A 37 -28.06 -2.02 3.68
C SER A 37 -26.98 -3.10 3.85
N ARG A 38 -27.24 -4.09 4.70
CA ARG A 38 -26.37 -5.26 4.86
C ARG A 38 -26.18 -6.03 3.54
N ASN A 39 -27.19 -6.04 2.66
CA ASN A 39 -27.07 -6.67 1.34
C ASN A 39 -26.03 -5.94 0.47
N THR A 40 -26.12 -4.61 0.40
CA THR A 40 -25.15 -3.78 -0.34
C THR A 40 -23.73 -3.96 0.22
N LEU A 41 -23.61 -4.04 1.56
CA LEU A 41 -22.33 -4.33 2.20
C LEU A 41 -21.75 -5.70 1.78
N ARG A 42 -22.58 -6.74 1.76
CA ARG A 42 -22.16 -8.09 1.38
C ARG A 42 -21.72 -8.20 -0.08
N GLU A 43 -22.33 -7.42 -0.98
CA GLU A 43 -21.89 -7.29 -2.37
C GLU A 43 -20.51 -6.61 -2.43
N GLY A 44 -20.29 -5.52 -1.67
CA GLY A 44 -18.99 -4.88 -1.54
C GLY A 44 -17.93 -5.81 -0.95
N PHE A 45 -18.27 -6.60 0.05
CA PHE A 45 -17.40 -7.64 0.61
C PHE A 45 -17.03 -8.72 -0.40
N ALA A 46 -17.91 -9.06 -1.34
CA ALA A 46 -17.56 -10.02 -2.39
C ALA A 46 -16.44 -9.47 -3.30
N GLY A 47 -16.49 -8.18 -3.63
CA GLY A 47 -15.41 -7.51 -4.36
C GLY A 47 -14.09 -7.51 -3.60
N LEU A 48 -14.10 -7.09 -2.34
CA LEU A 48 -12.90 -7.06 -1.48
C LEU A 48 -12.30 -8.45 -1.24
N ALA A 49 -13.13 -9.48 -1.16
CA ALA A 49 -12.64 -10.87 -1.05
C ALA A 49 -11.94 -11.33 -2.34
N ALA A 50 -12.47 -10.96 -3.50
CA ALA A 50 -11.80 -11.21 -4.78
C ALA A 50 -10.46 -10.46 -4.91
N GLU A 51 -10.34 -9.30 -4.26
CA GLU A 51 -9.12 -8.52 -4.19
C GLU A 51 -8.13 -9.01 -3.11
N GLY A 52 -8.52 -9.98 -2.26
CA GLY A 52 -7.68 -10.50 -1.18
C GLY A 52 -7.49 -9.52 -0.01
N ILE A 53 -8.41 -8.58 0.18
CA ILE A 53 -8.39 -7.60 1.28
C ILE A 53 -9.16 -8.14 2.50
N ILE A 54 -10.15 -8.98 2.27
CA ILE A 54 -10.90 -9.65 3.33
C ILE A 54 -11.02 -11.15 3.07
N ASP A 55 -11.15 -11.91 4.16
CA ASP A 55 -11.41 -13.34 4.17
C ASP A 55 -12.83 -13.62 4.65
N ARG A 56 -13.58 -14.43 3.87
CA ARG A 56 -14.90 -14.91 4.26
C ARG A 56 -14.79 -16.33 4.78
N ILE A 57 -14.85 -16.49 6.10
CA ILE A 57 -14.71 -17.81 6.72
C ILE A 57 -16.11 -18.37 7.03
N PRO A 58 -16.51 -19.51 6.44
CA PRO A 58 -17.81 -20.12 6.70
C PRO A 58 -18.08 -20.24 8.20
N HIS A 59 -19.27 -19.86 8.64
CA HIS A 59 -19.75 -19.91 10.02
C HIS A 59 -18.96 -19.04 11.04
N ARG A 60 -17.87 -18.37 10.63
CA ARG A 60 -17.07 -17.49 11.50
C ARG A 60 -17.26 -16.01 11.18
N GLY A 61 -17.57 -15.66 9.92
CA GLY A 61 -17.83 -14.30 9.47
C GLY A 61 -16.79 -13.78 8.47
N VAL A 62 -16.65 -12.46 8.45
CA VAL A 62 -15.75 -11.72 7.55
C VAL A 62 -14.63 -11.13 8.38
N PHE A 63 -13.40 -11.24 7.89
CA PHE A 63 -12.20 -10.77 8.57
C PHE A 63 -11.34 -9.97 7.58
N ILE A 64 -10.58 -9.03 8.09
CA ILE A 64 -9.49 -8.42 7.32
C ILE A 64 -8.42 -9.49 7.09
N THR A 65 -7.93 -9.62 5.87
CA THR A 65 -6.92 -10.63 5.51
C THR A 65 -5.65 -10.45 6.34
N SER A 66 -5.13 -11.55 6.88
CA SER A 66 -3.79 -11.61 7.47
C SER A 66 -2.83 -12.14 6.42
N PRO A 67 -1.90 -11.31 5.90
CA PRO A 67 -1.00 -11.75 4.83
C PRO A 67 -0.10 -12.90 5.27
N THR A 68 0.12 -13.87 4.40
CA THR A 68 1.15 -14.90 4.55
C THR A 68 2.46 -14.46 3.89
N ALA A 69 3.58 -15.11 4.22
CA ALA A 69 4.85 -14.88 3.54
C ALA A 69 4.76 -15.08 2.01
N ALA A 70 3.96 -16.07 1.56
CA ALA A 70 3.73 -16.32 0.15
C ALA A 70 2.96 -15.16 -0.52
N ASP A 71 1.97 -14.60 0.17
CA ASP A 71 1.21 -13.41 -0.30
C ASP A 71 2.13 -12.20 -0.44
N VAL A 72 3.02 -11.97 0.53
CA VAL A 72 4.00 -10.88 0.50
C VAL A 72 4.90 -11.02 -0.73
N LEU A 73 5.52 -12.19 -0.93
CA LEU A 73 6.39 -12.42 -2.09
C LEU A 73 5.65 -12.25 -3.41
N SER A 74 4.42 -12.75 -3.51
CA SER A 74 3.60 -12.60 -4.72
C SER A 74 3.28 -11.13 -5.01
N LEU A 75 2.90 -10.37 -3.98
CA LEU A 75 2.61 -8.94 -4.07
C LEU A 75 3.81 -8.14 -4.57
N PHE A 76 4.97 -8.33 -3.94
CA PHE A 76 6.18 -7.59 -4.30
C PHE A 76 6.74 -8.00 -5.67
N ARG A 77 6.58 -9.26 -6.10
CA ARG A 77 6.91 -9.68 -7.47
C ARG A 77 6.04 -8.99 -8.51
N ALA A 78 4.74 -8.82 -8.27
CA ALA A 78 3.86 -8.08 -9.16
C ALA A 78 4.30 -6.62 -9.28
N ARG A 79 4.58 -5.95 -8.15
CA ARG A 79 5.08 -4.58 -8.09
C ARG A 79 6.42 -4.43 -8.82
N ALA A 80 7.36 -5.35 -8.62
CA ALA A 80 8.68 -5.36 -9.27
C ALA A 80 8.63 -5.55 -10.81
N VAL A 81 7.48 -5.91 -11.37
CA VAL A 81 7.23 -5.95 -12.83
C VAL A 81 6.49 -4.69 -13.28
N ILE A 82 5.45 -4.27 -12.57
CA ILE A 82 4.56 -3.18 -12.99
C ILE A 82 5.25 -1.83 -12.83
N GLU A 83 5.80 -1.53 -11.66
CA GLU A 83 6.31 -0.20 -11.34
C GLU A 83 7.55 0.20 -12.14
N PRO A 84 8.60 -0.65 -12.28
CA PRO A 84 9.72 -0.34 -13.17
C PRO A 84 9.30 -0.23 -14.63
N GLY A 85 8.31 -1.01 -15.07
CA GLY A 85 7.72 -0.89 -16.40
C GLY A 85 7.09 0.48 -16.63
N ALA A 86 6.34 0.99 -15.64
CA ALA A 86 5.76 2.32 -15.70
C ALA A 86 6.83 3.43 -15.72
N VAL A 87 7.93 3.28 -14.98
CA VAL A 87 9.07 4.20 -15.03
C VAL A 87 9.72 4.23 -16.41
N LEU A 88 9.92 3.07 -17.04
CA LEU A 88 10.57 2.97 -18.35
C LEU A 88 9.69 3.48 -19.49
N TRP A 89 8.40 3.15 -19.47
CA TRP A 89 7.50 3.31 -20.61
C TRP A 89 6.40 4.36 -20.39
N GLY A 90 6.23 4.88 -19.16
CA GLY A 90 5.25 5.91 -18.84
C GLY A 90 5.58 7.23 -19.55
N THR A 91 4.54 7.84 -20.14
CA THR A 91 4.66 9.10 -20.91
C THR A 91 4.30 10.34 -20.09
N GLU A 92 3.66 10.14 -18.93
CA GLU A 92 3.11 11.21 -18.09
C GLU A 92 3.85 11.34 -16.74
N LEU A 93 5.16 11.03 -16.72
CA LEU A 93 5.96 11.06 -15.50
C LEU A 93 6.22 12.50 -15.04
N ASP A 94 5.59 12.89 -13.94
CA ASP A 94 5.82 14.19 -13.26
C ASP A 94 6.86 14.04 -12.15
N VAL A 95 8.13 14.27 -12.48
CA VAL A 95 9.25 14.16 -11.54
C VAL A 95 9.14 15.18 -10.41
N ASP A 96 8.57 16.37 -10.67
CA ASP A 96 8.39 17.38 -9.64
C ASP A 96 7.28 17.01 -8.65
N ALA A 97 6.23 16.30 -9.11
CA ALA A 97 5.24 15.71 -8.20
C ALA A 97 5.86 14.64 -7.30
N LEU A 98 6.67 13.74 -7.87
CA LEU A 98 7.39 12.72 -7.10
C LEU A 98 8.33 13.35 -6.07
N ASP A 99 9.05 14.40 -6.43
CA ASP A 99 9.93 15.12 -5.52
C ASP A 99 9.16 15.73 -4.34
N ARG A 100 8.02 16.36 -4.59
CA ARG A 100 7.16 16.92 -3.53
C ARG A 100 6.69 15.83 -2.56
N ILE A 101 6.29 14.66 -3.07
CA ILE A 101 5.85 13.52 -2.25
C ILE A 101 6.99 13.04 -1.35
N VAL A 102 8.19 12.84 -1.90
CA VAL A 102 9.35 12.39 -1.12
C VAL A 102 9.76 13.45 -0.10
N SER A 103 9.76 14.74 -0.46
CA SER A 103 10.07 15.82 0.47
C SER A 103 9.09 15.88 1.65
N THR A 104 7.82 15.54 1.43
CA THR A 104 6.84 15.41 2.52
C THR A 104 7.20 14.29 3.48
N ALA A 105 7.65 13.14 2.96
CA ALA A 105 8.08 12.01 3.78
C ALA A 105 9.36 12.34 4.59
N GLU A 106 10.34 13.01 3.97
CA GLU A 106 11.56 13.46 4.64
C GLU A 106 11.28 14.46 5.78
N ALA A 107 10.34 15.39 5.55
CA ALA A 107 9.91 16.33 6.57
C ALA A 107 9.25 15.64 7.76
N ALA A 108 8.41 14.61 7.50
CA ALA A 108 7.78 13.81 8.55
C ALA A 108 8.80 12.97 9.32
N GLU A 109 9.80 12.41 8.66
CA GLU A 109 10.90 11.66 9.30
C GLU A 109 11.73 12.56 10.22
N THR A 110 12.03 13.79 9.79
CA THR A 110 12.78 14.77 10.60
C THR A 110 11.98 15.24 11.82
N ALA A 111 10.66 15.42 11.68
CA ALA A 111 9.78 15.83 12.77
C ALA A 111 9.67 14.75 13.87
N ASP A 112 9.74 13.46 13.51
CA ASP A 112 9.68 12.32 14.45
C ASP A 112 10.88 12.31 15.42
N VAL A 113 12.04 12.79 14.98
CA VAL A 113 13.25 12.88 15.83
C VAL A 113 13.12 13.97 16.90
N GLU A 114 12.28 14.98 16.68
CA GLU A 114 12.16 16.16 17.54
C GLU A 114 10.92 16.16 18.46
N SER A 115 9.93 15.27 18.24
CA SER A 115 8.64 15.31 18.94
C SER A 115 8.19 13.96 19.54
N VAL A 116 7.29 14.07 20.54
CA VAL A 116 6.66 12.93 21.24
C VAL A 116 5.54 12.28 20.39
N ASP A 117 5.20 12.83 19.21
CA ASP A 117 4.07 12.42 18.35
C ASP A 117 4.51 11.46 17.21
N SER A 118 5.26 10.42 17.54
CA SER A 118 5.83 9.46 16.57
C SER A 118 4.78 8.70 15.71
N VAL A 119 3.55 8.57 16.18
CA VAL A 119 2.50 7.83 15.48
C VAL A 119 1.98 8.57 14.24
N ASP A 120 1.84 9.90 14.32
CA ASP A 120 1.37 10.72 13.21
C ASP A 120 2.43 10.80 12.10
N SER A 121 3.71 10.85 12.46
CA SER A 121 4.84 10.86 11.51
C SER A 121 4.94 9.55 10.73
N ALA A 122 4.86 8.40 11.40
CA ALA A 122 4.90 7.10 10.75
C ALA A 122 3.74 6.91 9.75
N ALA A 123 2.53 7.36 10.11
CA ALA A 123 1.37 7.33 9.22
C ALA A 123 1.56 8.25 8.00
N ALA A 124 2.13 9.44 8.19
CA ALA A 124 2.43 10.37 7.10
C ALA A 124 3.49 9.81 6.13
N ILE A 125 4.56 9.19 6.64
CA ILE A 125 5.58 8.53 5.83
C ILE A 125 4.97 7.36 5.04
N ALA A 126 4.14 6.53 5.68
CA ALA A 126 3.48 5.41 5.02
C ALA A 126 2.54 5.89 3.89
N LEU A 127 1.80 6.97 4.10
CA LEU A 127 0.91 7.56 3.10
C LEU A 127 1.72 8.13 1.93
N ALA A 128 2.76 8.93 2.20
CA ALA A 128 3.62 9.47 1.17
C ALA A 128 4.30 8.36 0.34
N ASN A 129 4.73 7.27 0.98
CA ASN A 129 5.28 6.13 0.26
C ASN A 129 4.25 5.47 -0.67
N GLN A 130 2.99 5.33 -0.24
CA GLN A 130 1.92 4.82 -1.10
C GLN A 130 1.65 5.78 -2.29
N GLU A 131 1.61 7.08 -2.05
CA GLU A 131 1.42 8.10 -3.09
C GLU A 131 2.55 8.09 -4.11
N PHE A 132 3.80 7.92 -3.66
CA PHE A 132 4.97 7.80 -4.53
C PHE A 132 4.82 6.64 -5.53
N HIS A 133 4.52 5.45 -5.05
CA HIS A 133 4.35 4.28 -5.90
C HIS A 133 3.12 4.39 -6.82
N ARG A 134 2.03 4.98 -6.32
CA ARG A 134 0.85 5.28 -7.15
C ARG A 134 1.18 6.25 -8.28
N ALA A 135 1.91 7.32 -7.99
CA ALA A 135 2.30 8.32 -8.97
C ALA A 135 3.24 7.75 -10.05
N LEU A 136 4.17 6.83 -9.68
CA LEU A 136 5.00 6.13 -10.65
C LEU A 136 4.17 5.32 -11.64
N VAL A 137 3.19 4.56 -11.17
CA VAL A 137 2.33 3.74 -12.06
C VAL A 137 1.38 4.62 -12.86
N GLY A 138 0.86 5.71 -12.27
CA GLY A 138 0.02 6.70 -12.96
C GLY A 138 0.68 7.30 -14.20
N ALA A 139 2.03 7.38 -14.23
CA ALA A 139 2.79 7.81 -15.38
C ALA A 139 2.55 6.98 -16.65
N ALA A 140 2.02 5.77 -16.53
CA ALA A 140 1.63 4.93 -17.67
C ALA A 140 0.35 5.43 -18.39
N GLY A 141 -0.41 6.36 -17.78
CA GLY A 141 -1.67 6.88 -18.34
C GLY A 141 -2.75 5.81 -18.54
N SER A 142 -2.74 4.75 -17.72
CA SER A 142 -3.62 3.60 -17.86
C SER A 142 -4.53 3.42 -16.64
N ALA A 143 -5.81 3.77 -16.78
CA ALA A 143 -6.80 3.58 -15.72
C ALA A 143 -6.86 2.14 -15.19
N LEU A 144 -6.57 1.15 -16.03
CA LEU A 144 -6.51 -0.26 -15.61
C LEU A 144 -5.34 -0.50 -14.65
N LEU A 145 -4.15 0.06 -14.95
CA LEU A 145 -2.99 -0.06 -14.07
C LEU A 145 -3.19 0.73 -12.76
N ASP A 146 -3.86 1.88 -12.82
CA ASP A 146 -4.19 2.66 -11.62
C ASP A 146 -5.10 1.87 -10.68
N GLU A 147 -6.15 1.23 -11.20
CA GLU A 147 -7.03 0.36 -10.41
C GLU A 147 -6.29 -0.83 -9.81
N GLU A 148 -5.42 -1.50 -10.59
CA GLU A 148 -4.62 -2.61 -10.06
C GLU A 148 -3.62 -2.13 -9.01
N MET A 149 -2.98 -0.98 -9.22
CA MET A 149 -2.06 -0.42 -8.23
C MET A 149 -2.76 -0.08 -6.92
N ASP A 150 -3.98 0.48 -6.97
CA ASP A 150 -4.78 0.73 -5.76
C ASP A 150 -5.07 -0.56 -4.96
N ARG A 151 -5.34 -1.68 -5.66
CA ARG A 151 -5.52 -3.00 -5.02
C ARG A 151 -4.22 -3.51 -4.39
N LEU A 152 -3.10 -3.38 -5.11
CA LEU A 152 -1.78 -3.78 -4.60
C LEU A 152 -1.38 -2.95 -3.37
N LEU A 153 -1.61 -1.63 -3.39
CA LEU A 153 -1.30 -0.74 -2.27
C LEU A 153 -2.14 -1.05 -1.03
N ALA A 154 -3.43 -1.35 -1.19
CA ALA A 154 -4.27 -1.76 -0.06
C ALA A 154 -3.78 -3.08 0.58
N ARG A 155 -3.38 -4.07 -0.23
CA ARG A 155 -2.77 -5.31 0.27
C ARG A 155 -1.41 -5.06 0.91
N MET A 156 -0.60 -4.19 0.32
CA MET A 156 0.68 -3.78 0.90
C MET A 156 0.50 -3.15 2.28
N ARG A 157 -0.51 -2.30 2.46
CA ARG A 157 -0.80 -1.71 3.77
C ARG A 157 -1.08 -2.78 4.83
N LEU A 158 -1.80 -3.85 4.49
CA LEU A 158 -2.03 -4.97 5.41
C LEU A 158 -0.72 -5.67 5.80
N VAL A 159 0.23 -5.80 4.86
CA VAL A 159 1.56 -6.35 5.15
C VAL A 159 2.29 -5.46 6.15
N PHE A 160 2.34 -4.15 5.92
CA PHE A 160 3.00 -3.22 6.83
C PHE A 160 2.34 -3.20 8.21
N LEU A 161 1.01 -3.16 8.31
CA LEU A 161 0.30 -3.23 9.59
C LEU A 161 0.57 -4.54 10.36
N ALA A 162 0.80 -5.66 9.67
CA ALA A 162 1.19 -6.90 10.31
C ALA A 162 2.64 -6.85 10.83
N VAL A 163 3.54 -6.22 10.08
CA VAL A 163 4.98 -6.13 10.40
C VAL A 163 5.28 -5.06 11.45
N GLU A 164 4.61 -3.91 11.41
CA GLU A 164 4.77 -2.81 12.38
C GLU A 164 4.58 -3.26 13.83
N ARG A 165 3.76 -4.28 14.06
CA ARG A 165 3.55 -4.88 15.38
C ARG A 165 4.81 -5.54 15.95
N VAL A 166 5.72 -5.98 15.07
CA VAL A 166 6.92 -6.76 15.44
C VAL A 166 8.18 -5.92 15.28
N ARG A 167 8.19 -5.04 14.29
CA ARG A 167 9.32 -4.18 13.94
C ARG A 167 8.83 -2.75 13.66
N PRO A 168 8.61 -1.95 14.70
CA PRO A 168 8.34 -0.52 14.55
C PRO A 168 9.53 0.17 13.85
N ASN A 169 9.29 1.26 13.12
CA ASN A 169 10.29 2.07 12.41
C ASN A 169 10.87 1.46 11.12
N LEU A 170 10.12 0.61 10.42
CA LEU A 170 10.54 0.03 9.14
C LEU A 170 10.52 1.05 7.96
N HIS A 171 9.90 2.22 8.14
CA HIS A 171 9.60 3.12 7.04
C HIS A 171 10.75 4.02 6.58
N GLY A 172 11.73 4.32 7.46
CA GLY A 172 12.82 5.26 7.14
C GLY A 172 13.69 4.81 5.96
N ASP A 173 13.98 3.52 5.85
CA ASP A 173 14.83 2.99 4.77
C ASP A 173 14.22 3.27 3.37
N PHE A 174 12.89 3.37 3.24
CA PHE A 174 12.22 3.57 1.96
C PHE A 174 12.27 5.02 1.47
N VAL A 175 12.31 6.00 2.38
CA VAL A 175 12.38 7.43 2.03
C VAL A 175 13.67 7.72 1.29
N ALA A 176 14.81 7.23 1.80
CA ALA A 176 16.11 7.40 1.17
C ALA A 176 16.19 6.77 -0.24
N VAL A 177 15.62 5.57 -0.42
CA VAL A 177 15.57 4.90 -1.73
C VAL A 177 14.71 5.71 -2.71
N ASN A 178 13.52 6.16 -2.29
CA ASN A 178 12.64 6.96 -3.13
C ASN A 178 13.31 8.28 -3.55
N ARG A 179 14.09 8.92 -2.65
CA ARG A 179 14.90 10.10 -2.96
C ARG A 179 15.93 9.83 -4.05
N GLN A 180 16.63 8.72 -3.98
CA GLN A 180 17.61 8.33 -5.01
C GLN A 180 16.94 8.09 -6.36
N ILE A 181 15.77 7.42 -6.38
CA ILE A 181 14.99 7.20 -7.60
C ILE A 181 14.59 8.54 -8.23
N VAL A 182 14.09 9.49 -7.44
CA VAL A 182 13.73 10.84 -7.94
C VAL A 182 14.95 11.56 -8.52
N THR A 183 16.11 11.43 -7.89
CA THR A 183 17.36 12.04 -8.39
C THR A 183 17.72 11.47 -9.77
N MET A 184 17.73 10.15 -9.92
CA MET A 184 17.99 9.51 -11.22
C MET A 184 16.99 9.90 -12.30
N LEU A 185 15.70 10.00 -11.94
CA LEU A 185 14.66 10.46 -12.87
C LEU A 185 14.86 11.91 -13.29
N ARG A 186 15.32 12.77 -12.39
CA ARG A 186 15.63 14.18 -12.66
C ARG A 186 16.85 14.33 -13.60
N ASP A 187 17.82 13.42 -13.48
CA ASP A 187 18.99 13.35 -14.36
C ASP A 187 18.65 12.68 -15.73
N GLY A 188 17.41 12.21 -15.91
CA GLY A 188 16.94 11.57 -17.13
C GLY A 188 17.30 10.08 -17.23
N ASP A 189 17.91 9.49 -16.20
CA ASP A 189 18.33 8.07 -16.19
C ASP A 189 17.19 7.17 -15.70
N ARG A 190 16.22 6.94 -16.58
CA ARG A 190 15.07 6.06 -16.29
C ARG A 190 15.49 4.60 -16.12
N ASP A 191 16.54 4.16 -16.81
CA ASP A 191 17.02 2.78 -16.72
C ASP A 191 17.60 2.49 -15.33
N ALA A 192 18.43 3.38 -14.79
CA ALA A 192 18.96 3.27 -13.44
C ALA A 192 17.85 3.37 -12.38
N ALA A 193 16.92 4.30 -12.53
CA ALA A 193 15.78 4.46 -11.63
C ALA A 193 14.91 3.19 -11.59
N ALA A 194 14.57 2.62 -12.74
CA ALA A 194 13.80 1.39 -12.85
C ALA A 194 14.54 0.17 -12.26
N ALA A 195 15.85 0.07 -12.51
CA ALA A 195 16.67 -1.00 -11.95
C ALA A 195 16.74 -0.92 -10.42
N MET A 196 16.97 0.26 -9.86
CA MET A 196 16.97 0.51 -8.42
C MET A 196 15.63 0.20 -7.79
N LEU A 197 14.52 0.70 -8.36
CA LEU A 197 13.17 0.44 -7.90
C LEU A 197 12.87 -1.05 -7.84
N ARG A 198 13.21 -1.79 -8.92
CA ARG A 198 13.04 -3.24 -8.97
C ARG A 198 13.83 -3.96 -7.89
N ALA A 199 15.11 -3.61 -7.71
CA ALA A 199 15.97 -4.22 -6.70
C ALA A 199 15.42 -4.00 -5.29
N SER A 200 15.06 -2.76 -4.96
CA SER A 200 14.47 -2.39 -3.68
C SER A 200 13.15 -3.13 -3.41
N LEU A 201 12.27 -3.25 -4.39
CA LEU A 201 11.01 -4.00 -4.24
C LEU A 201 11.24 -5.48 -3.97
N VAL A 202 12.20 -6.12 -4.65
CA VAL A 202 12.55 -7.53 -4.42
C VAL A 202 13.10 -7.73 -3.02
N GLU A 203 14.09 -6.94 -2.61
CA GLU A 203 14.72 -7.02 -1.30
C GLU A 203 13.71 -6.77 -0.16
N THR A 204 12.87 -5.74 -0.31
CA THR A 204 11.80 -5.43 0.64
C THR A 204 10.82 -6.59 0.76
N GLY A 205 10.40 -7.18 -0.37
CA GLY A 205 9.50 -8.33 -0.39
C GLY A 205 10.07 -9.53 0.36
N GLU A 206 11.34 -9.86 0.18
CA GLU A 206 12.03 -10.94 0.88
C GLU A 206 12.15 -10.66 2.39
N THR A 207 12.51 -9.45 2.75
CA THR A 207 12.63 -9.01 4.15
C THR A 207 11.28 -9.10 4.87
N LEU A 208 10.22 -8.54 4.29
CA LEU A 208 8.89 -8.55 4.90
C LEU A 208 8.31 -9.97 4.97
N ALA A 209 8.53 -10.80 3.95
CA ALA A 209 8.10 -12.20 3.95
C ALA A 209 8.77 -12.99 5.08
N ALA A 210 10.07 -12.77 5.33
CA ALA A 210 10.78 -13.42 6.43
C ALA A 210 10.21 -13.00 7.81
N ILE A 211 9.87 -11.71 7.99
CA ILE A 211 9.25 -11.22 9.23
C ILE A 211 7.87 -11.84 9.42
N VAL A 212 7.01 -11.82 8.39
CA VAL A 212 5.66 -12.40 8.46
C VAL A 212 5.70 -13.91 8.75
N HIS A 213 6.67 -14.64 8.16
CA HIS A 213 6.87 -16.06 8.43
C HIS A 213 7.23 -16.34 9.89
N GLY A 214 8.05 -15.51 10.50
CA GLY A 214 8.46 -15.66 11.90
C GLY A 214 7.38 -15.32 12.94
N THR A 215 6.25 -14.76 12.49
CA THR A 215 5.12 -14.35 13.36
C THR A 215 3.91 -15.28 13.30
N GLN A 216 3.91 -16.27 12.44
CA GLN A 216 2.87 -17.32 12.29
C GLN A 216 3.27 -18.58 13.06
#